data_7f6f0c15a9fa21cfb65e0713f32d20ba
#
_entry.id   7f6f0c15a9fa21cfb65e0713f32d20ba
#
_cell.length_a   1.000
_cell.length_b   1.000
_cell.length_c   1.000
_cell.angle_alpha   90.00
_cell.angle_beta   90.00
_cell.angle_gamma   90.00
#
_symmetry.space_group_name_H-M   'P 1'
#
loop_
_entity.id
_entity.type
_entity.pdbx_description
1 polymer ?
#
loop_
_entity_poly.entity_id
_entity_poly.type
_entity_poly.pdbx_seq_one_letter_code
_entity_poly.pdbx_strand_id
1 'polypeptide(L)'
;MILVSLSINVPIIIYLIQNERNKKKRYTIPGNVYIQTNQKYPYHKVELLTANERNFYNNLKSITVPNGIDILTKIRLADLINVNQEINRADYLSYFSKISSKHVDFALSRNMNIIAIIELDDKSHWRRDRQERDQFLNNALSKCGYTLIRTTGALEPIINELKRQNIL
;
A
#
# COMPACT_ATOMS: atom_id res chain seq x y z
N MET A 1 -17.42 -13.51 68.95
CA MET A 1 -16.47 -12.70 68.18
C MET A 1 -15.91 -13.60 67.08
N ILE A 2 -16.46 -13.51 65.88
CA ILE A 2 -16.07 -14.41 64.76
C ILE A 2 -15.00 -13.70 63.99
N LEU A 3 -13.77 -14.19 64.03
CA LEU A 3 -12.67 -13.72 63.18
C LEU A 3 -12.82 -14.32 61.77
N VAL A 4 -13.28 -13.52 60.84
CA VAL A 4 -13.27 -13.87 59.42
C VAL A 4 -11.84 -13.67 58.92
N SER A 5 -11.10 -14.75 58.70
CA SER A 5 -9.81 -14.69 58.05
C SER A 5 -10.00 -14.41 56.57
N LEU A 6 -9.66 -13.21 56.16
CA LEU A 6 -9.53 -12.83 54.73
C LEU A 6 -8.29 -13.53 54.16
N SER A 7 -8.46 -14.73 53.63
CA SER A 7 -7.44 -15.38 52.80
C SER A 7 -7.38 -14.65 51.47
N ILE A 8 -6.47 -13.66 51.37
CA ILE A 8 -6.22 -12.96 50.11
C ILE A 8 -5.61 -13.95 49.13
N ASN A 9 -6.30 -14.24 48.05
CA ASN A 9 -5.87 -15.21 47.04
C ASN A 9 -4.66 -14.66 46.29
N VAL A 10 -3.47 -15.13 46.59
CA VAL A 10 -2.17 -14.71 46.03
C VAL A 10 -2.17 -14.66 44.49
N PRO A 11 -2.78 -15.62 43.76
CA PRO A 11 -2.92 -15.55 42.31
C PRO A 11 -3.67 -14.32 41.81
N ILE A 12 -4.71 -13.86 42.52
CA ILE A 12 -5.48 -12.65 42.13
C ILE A 12 -4.62 -11.39 42.30
N ILE A 13 -3.79 -11.34 43.36
CA ILE A 13 -2.88 -10.21 43.57
C ILE A 13 -1.81 -10.18 42.47
N ILE A 14 -1.24 -11.33 42.11
CA ILE A 14 -0.24 -11.44 41.03
C ILE A 14 -0.88 -11.03 39.70
N TYR A 15 -2.10 -11.48 39.40
CA TYR A 15 -2.84 -11.08 38.20
C TYR A 15 -3.09 -9.56 38.16
N LEU A 16 -3.51 -8.95 39.27
CA LEU A 16 -3.74 -7.51 39.38
C LEU A 16 -2.45 -6.71 39.23
N ILE A 17 -1.33 -7.18 39.82
CA ILE A 17 0.00 -6.53 39.69
C ILE A 17 0.52 -6.65 38.26
N GLN A 18 0.35 -7.79 37.60
CA GLN A 18 0.74 -7.97 36.19
C GLN A 18 -0.14 -7.11 35.26
N ASN A 19 -1.41 -6.97 35.56
CA ASN A 19 -2.33 -6.12 34.80
C ASN A 19 -2.04 -4.62 35.03
N GLU A 20 -1.57 -4.22 36.22
CA GLU A 20 -1.12 -2.85 36.50
C GLU A 20 0.21 -2.54 35.80
N ARG A 21 1.15 -3.49 35.68
CA ARG A 21 2.43 -3.30 34.94
C ARG A 21 2.23 -3.16 33.43
N ASN A 22 1.10 -3.62 32.89
CA ASN A 22 0.71 -3.45 31.50
C ASN A 22 0.02 -2.09 31.26
N LYS A 23 0.07 -1.15 32.21
CA LYS A 23 -0.47 0.20 32.03
C LYS A 23 0.33 0.98 31.00
N LYS A 24 -0.24 1.05 29.82
CA LYS A 24 -0.32 2.17 28.87
C LYS A 24 0.96 2.97 28.65
N LYS A 25 1.77 2.56 27.66
CA LYS A 25 2.67 3.50 27.00
C LYS A 25 1.81 4.50 26.18
N ARG A 26 1.81 5.76 26.58
CA ARG A 26 1.21 6.85 25.81
C ARG A 26 2.21 7.28 24.74
N TYR A 27 1.81 7.21 23.50
CA TYR A 27 2.57 7.81 22.40
C TYR A 27 1.91 9.13 22.03
N THR A 28 2.71 10.21 22.03
CA THR A 28 2.26 11.53 21.57
C THR A 28 2.52 11.64 20.08
N ILE A 29 1.45 11.77 19.29
CA ILE A 29 1.55 12.10 17.87
C ILE A 29 1.52 13.64 17.79
N PRO A 30 2.35 14.31 16.97
CA PRO A 30 2.23 15.74 16.75
C PRO A 30 0.81 16.05 16.25
N GLY A 31 0.04 16.82 17.04
CA GLY A 31 -1.37 17.12 16.74
C GLY A 31 -2.37 16.72 17.83
N ASN A 32 -1.94 16.41 19.06
CA ASN A 32 -2.79 16.15 20.24
C ASN A 32 -3.83 15.00 20.15
N VAL A 33 -3.57 13.97 19.36
CA VAL A 33 -4.39 12.74 19.38
C VAL A 33 -3.71 11.70 20.28
N TYR A 34 -4.25 11.48 21.48
CA TYR A 34 -3.80 10.41 22.37
C TYR A 34 -4.46 9.09 21.96
N ILE A 35 -3.71 8.20 21.31
CA ILE A 35 -4.16 6.84 21.06
C ILE A 35 -3.72 5.97 22.25
N GLN A 36 -4.68 5.45 23.00
CA GLN A 36 -4.41 4.41 23.98
C GLN A 36 -4.20 3.09 23.25
N THR A 37 -2.95 2.70 22.99
CA THR A 37 -2.67 1.40 22.40
C THR A 37 -2.72 0.32 23.48
N ASN A 38 -3.71 -0.55 23.46
CA ASN A 38 -3.59 -1.88 24.06
C ASN A 38 -2.45 -2.61 23.30
N GLN A 39 -1.57 -3.32 24.01
CA GLN A 39 -0.46 -4.09 23.40
C GLN A 39 -0.93 -5.12 22.34
N LYS A 40 -2.23 -5.40 22.28
CA LYS A 40 -2.87 -6.30 21.31
C LYS A 40 -2.76 -5.81 19.85
N TYR A 41 -2.57 -4.50 19.63
CA TYR A 41 -2.53 -3.89 18.30
C TYR A 41 -1.30 -2.98 18.16
N PRO A 42 -0.11 -3.54 17.87
CA PRO A 42 1.15 -2.80 17.83
C PRO A 42 1.33 -2.01 16.52
N TYR A 43 0.31 -1.30 16.07
CA TYR A 43 0.32 -0.55 14.83
C TYR A 43 0.47 0.95 15.07
N HIS A 44 1.08 1.62 14.12
CA HIS A 44 1.17 3.09 14.08
C HIS A 44 0.89 3.59 12.67
N LYS A 45 0.49 4.86 12.58
CA LYS A 45 0.27 5.53 11.30
C LYS A 45 1.59 5.73 10.57
N VAL A 46 1.60 5.48 9.27
CA VAL A 46 2.71 5.78 8.36
C VAL A 46 2.26 6.73 7.25
N GLU A 47 3.21 7.40 6.61
CA GLU A 47 2.95 8.21 5.42
C GLU A 47 2.68 7.29 4.23
N LEU A 48 1.63 7.59 3.47
CA LEU A 48 1.24 6.80 2.29
C LEU A 48 2.27 6.91 1.17
N LEU A 49 2.80 8.11 0.95
CA LEU A 49 3.76 8.43 -0.11
C LEU A 49 5.08 8.89 0.50
N THR A 50 6.19 8.42 -0.06
CA THR A 50 7.52 8.98 0.19
C THR A 50 7.59 10.43 -0.29
N ALA A 51 8.62 11.18 0.11
CA ALA A 51 8.80 12.56 -0.32
C ALA A 51 8.91 12.68 -1.87
N ASN A 52 9.62 11.74 -2.52
CA ASN A 52 9.77 11.70 -3.97
C ASN A 52 8.42 11.44 -4.67
N GLU A 53 7.67 10.43 -4.21
CA GLU A 53 6.35 10.12 -4.74
C GLU A 53 5.35 11.26 -4.54
N ARG A 54 5.42 11.95 -3.41
CA ARG A 54 4.56 13.10 -3.12
C ARG A 54 4.87 14.28 -4.06
N ASN A 55 6.14 14.55 -4.32
CA ASN A 55 6.56 15.57 -5.27
C ASN A 55 6.09 15.22 -6.69
N PHE A 56 6.27 13.98 -7.11
CA PHE A 56 5.79 13.51 -8.40
C PHE A 56 4.26 13.60 -8.51
N TYR A 57 3.52 13.17 -7.49
CA TYR A 57 2.06 13.30 -7.42
C TYR A 57 1.60 14.74 -7.61
N ASN A 58 2.25 15.70 -6.96
CA ASN A 58 1.89 17.12 -7.11
C ASN A 58 2.15 17.63 -8.53
N ASN A 59 3.25 17.21 -9.16
CA ASN A 59 3.54 17.56 -10.55
C ASN A 59 2.53 16.90 -11.51
N LEU A 60 2.19 15.64 -11.28
CA LEU A 60 1.23 14.88 -12.08
C LEU A 60 -0.17 15.54 -12.08
N LYS A 61 -0.57 16.14 -10.97
CA LYS A 61 -1.83 16.89 -10.85
C LYS A 61 -1.95 18.03 -11.86
N SER A 62 -0.84 18.65 -12.25
CA SER A 62 -0.86 19.77 -13.20
C SER A 62 -1.40 19.39 -14.59
N ILE A 63 -1.25 18.11 -14.96
CA ILE A 63 -1.75 17.58 -16.24
C ILE A 63 -3.03 16.76 -16.10
N THR A 64 -3.31 16.21 -14.93
CA THR A 64 -4.46 15.33 -14.74
C THR A 64 -5.72 16.07 -14.35
N VAL A 65 -5.64 17.00 -13.39
CA VAL A 65 -6.80 17.75 -12.89
C VAL A 65 -7.52 18.56 -13.98
N PRO A 66 -6.82 19.33 -14.83
CA PRO A 66 -7.49 20.09 -15.90
C PRO A 66 -8.21 19.20 -16.91
N ASN A 67 -7.84 17.93 -17.01
CA ASN A 67 -8.35 16.97 -17.98
C ASN A 67 -9.34 15.97 -17.38
N GLY A 68 -9.80 16.17 -16.15
CA GLY A 68 -10.76 15.29 -15.47
C GLY A 68 -10.23 13.88 -15.26
N ILE A 69 -8.92 13.76 -14.99
CA ILE A 69 -8.25 12.49 -14.72
C ILE A 69 -7.94 12.39 -13.22
N ASP A 70 -8.37 11.31 -12.59
CA ASP A 70 -8.09 11.01 -11.21
C ASP A 70 -6.73 10.30 -11.08
N ILE A 71 -6.02 10.59 -9.99
CA ILE A 71 -4.78 9.90 -9.63
C ILE A 71 -5.06 8.98 -8.44
N LEU A 72 -4.94 7.70 -8.66
CA LEU A 72 -5.02 6.68 -7.63
C LEU A 72 -3.58 6.29 -7.22
N THR A 73 -3.35 6.05 -5.92
CA THR A 73 -2.01 5.78 -5.40
C THR A 73 -1.96 4.45 -4.65
N LYS A 74 -0.82 3.74 -4.74
CA LYS A 74 -0.58 2.50 -3.99
C LYS A 74 -1.67 1.44 -4.17
N ILE A 75 -2.15 1.27 -5.40
CA ILE A 75 -3.18 0.29 -5.71
C ILE A 75 -2.56 -1.10 -5.71
N ARG A 76 -3.17 -2.01 -5.00
CA ARG A 76 -2.72 -3.39 -4.97
C ARG A 76 -2.92 -4.01 -6.36
N LEU A 77 -1.90 -4.73 -6.85
CA LEU A 77 -1.95 -5.34 -8.18
C LEU A 77 -3.10 -6.34 -8.31
N ALA A 78 -3.43 -7.06 -7.25
CA ALA A 78 -4.56 -7.99 -7.22
C ALA A 78 -5.96 -7.33 -7.27
N ASP A 79 -6.03 -5.99 -7.15
CA ASP A 79 -7.27 -5.22 -7.35
C ASP A 79 -7.43 -4.78 -8.82
N LEU A 80 -6.34 -4.87 -9.61
CA LEU A 80 -6.31 -4.55 -11.05
C LEU A 80 -6.38 -5.79 -11.93
N ILE A 81 -5.73 -6.87 -11.54
CA ILE A 81 -5.65 -8.12 -12.30
C ILE A 81 -5.89 -9.32 -11.40
N ASN A 82 -6.43 -10.40 -11.97
CA ASN A 82 -6.62 -11.65 -11.26
C ASN A 82 -6.08 -12.82 -12.09
N VAL A 83 -5.87 -13.95 -11.44
CA VAL A 83 -5.44 -15.21 -12.09
C VAL A 83 -6.65 -15.85 -12.76
N ASN A 84 -6.44 -16.44 -13.95
CA ASN A 84 -7.49 -17.17 -14.65
C ASN A 84 -7.98 -18.34 -13.77
N GLN A 85 -9.30 -18.49 -13.65
CA GLN A 85 -9.92 -19.55 -12.84
C GLN A 85 -9.92 -20.92 -13.50
N GLU A 86 -9.60 -21.02 -14.80
CA GLU A 86 -9.55 -22.27 -15.55
C GLU A 86 -8.30 -23.14 -15.25
N ILE A 87 -7.36 -22.61 -14.46
CA ILE A 87 -6.16 -23.35 -14.04
C ILE A 87 -6.42 -24.14 -12.74
N ASN A 88 -5.59 -25.15 -12.48
CA ASN A 88 -5.71 -25.90 -11.23
C ASN A 88 -5.39 -25.04 -10.00
N ARG A 89 -5.88 -25.48 -8.82
CA ARG A 89 -5.77 -24.70 -7.57
C ARG A 89 -4.32 -24.41 -7.15
N ALA A 90 -3.40 -25.35 -7.36
CA ALA A 90 -2.00 -25.18 -6.96
C ALA A 90 -1.33 -24.07 -7.77
N ASP A 91 -1.55 -24.08 -9.10
CA ASP A 91 -1.06 -23.03 -9.99
C ASP A 91 -1.73 -21.68 -9.70
N TYR A 92 -3.05 -21.69 -9.45
CA TYR A 92 -3.77 -20.48 -9.05
C TYR A 92 -3.11 -19.82 -7.83
N LEU A 93 -2.88 -20.56 -6.75
CA LEU A 93 -2.25 -20.03 -5.54
C LEU A 93 -0.83 -19.54 -5.81
N SER A 94 -0.05 -20.25 -6.63
CA SER A 94 1.30 -19.85 -7.02
C SER A 94 1.30 -18.52 -7.78
N TYR A 95 0.43 -18.36 -8.79
CA TYR A 95 0.32 -17.11 -9.54
C TYR A 95 -0.28 -15.97 -8.71
N PHE A 96 -1.31 -16.24 -7.90
CA PHE A 96 -1.93 -15.25 -7.05
C PHE A 96 -0.94 -14.68 -6.01
N SER A 97 -0.08 -15.51 -5.43
CA SER A 97 0.95 -15.06 -4.49
C SER A 97 1.91 -14.04 -5.11
N LYS A 98 2.13 -14.08 -6.42
CA LYS A 98 2.99 -13.13 -7.14
C LYS A 98 2.39 -11.74 -7.27
N ILE A 99 1.06 -11.59 -7.18
CA ILE A 99 0.36 -10.31 -7.33
C ILE A 99 -0.24 -9.80 -6.02
N SER A 100 -0.56 -10.67 -5.06
CA SER A 100 -1.37 -10.35 -3.88
C SER A 100 -0.76 -9.30 -2.94
N SER A 101 0.58 -9.24 -2.85
CA SER A 101 1.31 -8.29 -2.00
C SER A 101 1.99 -7.16 -2.78
N LYS A 102 1.80 -7.09 -4.09
CA LYS A 102 2.41 -6.06 -4.92
C LYS A 102 1.45 -4.88 -5.11
N HIS A 103 2.01 -3.69 -5.19
CA HIS A 103 1.29 -2.45 -5.45
C HIS A 103 1.96 -1.73 -6.61
N VAL A 104 1.17 -1.01 -7.38
CA VAL A 104 1.65 -0.02 -8.35
C VAL A 104 1.68 1.34 -7.66
N ASP A 105 2.64 2.20 -8.05
CA ASP A 105 2.82 3.49 -7.39
C ASP A 105 1.64 4.42 -7.67
N PHE A 106 1.26 4.55 -8.95
CA PHE A 106 0.13 5.37 -9.37
C PHE A 106 -0.66 4.69 -10.49
N ALA A 107 -1.94 5.01 -10.56
CA ALA A 107 -2.77 4.74 -11.74
C ALA A 107 -3.58 5.98 -12.08
N LEU A 108 -3.71 6.27 -13.36
CA LEU A 108 -4.59 7.29 -13.89
C LEU A 108 -5.93 6.67 -14.23
N SER A 109 -7.02 7.31 -13.83
CA SER A 109 -8.37 6.83 -14.13
C SER A 109 -9.28 7.96 -14.57
N ARG A 110 -10.30 7.60 -15.36
CA ARG A 110 -11.43 8.45 -15.68
C ARG A 110 -12.72 7.67 -15.46
N ASN A 111 -13.59 8.17 -14.60
CA ASN A 111 -14.81 7.44 -14.18
C ASN A 111 -14.51 6.02 -13.68
N MET A 112 -13.47 5.88 -12.86
CA MET A 112 -12.94 4.60 -12.32
C MET A 112 -12.40 3.62 -13.37
N ASN A 113 -12.37 3.96 -14.65
CA ASN A 113 -11.69 3.16 -15.67
C ASN A 113 -10.21 3.54 -15.70
N ILE A 114 -9.35 2.55 -15.55
CA ILE A 114 -7.89 2.75 -15.55
C ILE A 114 -7.44 3.07 -16.98
N ILE A 115 -6.78 4.21 -17.14
CA ILE A 115 -6.23 4.72 -18.40
C ILE A 115 -4.78 4.27 -18.57
N ALA A 116 -3.98 4.44 -17.50
CA ALA A 116 -2.57 4.08 -17.49
C ALA A 116 -2.12 3.79 -16.05
N ILE A 117 -1.10 2.96 -15.92
CA ILE A 117 -0.42 2.65 -14.68
C ILE A 117 0.97 3.28 -14.74
N ILE A 118 1.43 3.85 -13.63
CA ILE A 118 2.72 4.54 -13.57
C ILE A 118 3.53 3.95 -12.42
N GLU A 119 4.77 3.57 -12.74
CA GLU A 119 5.81 3.19 -11.78
C GLU A 119 6.89 4.28 -11.75
N LEU A 120 7.18 4.76 -10.55
CA LEU A 120 8.21 5.77 -10.34
C LEU A 120 9.53 5.09 -10.01
N ASP A 121 10.38 4.93 -11.02
CA ASP A 121 11.66 4.25 -10.88
C ASP A 121 12.66 5.11 -10.08
N ASP A 122 13.30 4.52 -9.09
CA ASP A 122 14.41 5.14 -8.38
C ASP A 122 15.73 4.81 -9.11
N LYS A 123 16.66 5.77 -9.19
CA LYS A 123 17.95 5.64 -9.94
C LYS A 123 18.87 4.49 -9.48
N SER A 124 18.50 3.78 -8.39
CA SER A 124 19.31 2.69 -7.80
C SER A 124 19.07 1.29 -8.38
N HIS A 125 18.55 1.13 -9.61
CA HIS A 125 17.89 -0.08 -10.13
C HIS A 125 18.79 -1.17 -10.74
N TRP A 126 20.04 -1.35 -10.34
CA TRP A 126 20.94 -2.33 -10.97
C TRP A 126 20.93 -3.75 -10.37
N ARG A 127 19.95 -4.13 -9.56
CA ARG A 127 19.87 -5.49 -8.98
C ARG A 127 19.04 -6.43 -9.84
N ARG A 128 19.58 -7.62 -10.12
CA ARG A 128 18.97 -8.69 -10.93
C ARG A 128 17.54 -9.05 -10.48
N ASP A 129 17.31 -9.16 -9.19
CA ASP A 129 15.99 -9.47 -8.60
C ASP A 129 14.91 -8.43 -8.96
N ARG A 130 15.31 -7.18 -9.22
CA ARG A 130 14.39 -6.12 -9.66
C ARG A 130 14.02 -6.28 -11.13
N GLN A 131 14.96 -6.66 -11.98
CA GLN A 131 14.70 -6.87 -13.41
C GLN A 131 13.67 -7.96 -13.64
N GLU A 132 13.76 -9.08 -12.91
CA GLU A 132 12.78 -10.17 -12.98
C GLU A 132 11.38 -9.71 -12.49
N ARG A 133 11.33 -8.94 -11.40
CA ARG A 133 10.10 -8.35 -10.89
C ARG A 133 9.48 -7.39 -11.90
N ASP A 134 10.28 -6.54 -12.51
CA ASP A 134 9.87 -5.52 -13.46
C ASP A 134 9.36 -6.16 -14.75
N GLN A 135 10.04 -7.20 -15.24
CA GLN A 135 9.60 -7.97 -16.38
C GLN A 135 8.27 -8.70 -16.10
N PHE A 136 8.12 -9.29 -14.91
CA PHE A 136 6.86 -9.90 -14.49
C PHE A 136 5.71 -8.89 -14.51
N LEU A 137 5.90 -7.72 -13.92
CA LEU A 137 4.88 -6.67 -13.84
C LEU A 137 4.48 -6.19 -15.25
N ASN A 138 5.47 -5.91 -16.10
CA ASN A 138 5.25 -5.51 -17.49
C ASN A 138 4.41 -6.55 -18.25
N ASN A 139 4.80 -7.84 -18.16
CA ASN A 139 4.11 -8.91 -18.87
C ASN A 139 2.68 -9.13 -18.33
N ALA A 140 2.50 -9.11 -17.00
CA ALA A 140 1.20 -9.33 -16.38
C ALA A 140 0.21 -8.23 -16.74
N LEU A 141 0.61 -6.95 -16.63
CA LEU A 141 -0.25 -5.81 -16.94
C LEU A 141 -0.55 -5.70 -18.44
N SER A 142 0.46 -5.88 -19.30
CA SER A 142 0.29 -5.85 -20.75
C SER A 142 -0.66 -6.96 -21.22
N LYS A 143 -0.55 -8.18 -20.65
CA LYS A 143 -1.45 -9.29 -20.97
C LYS A 143 -2.91 -8.98 -20.64
N CYS A 144 -3.13 -8.16 -19.60
CA CYS A 144 -4.46 -7.71 -19.18
C CYS A 144 -4.92 -6.42 -19.91
N GLY A 145 -4.14 -5.91 -20.86
CA GLY A 145 -4.50 -4.73 -21.65
C GLY A 145 -4.19 -3.41 -20.97
N TYR A 146 -3.45 -3.39 -19.86
CA TYR A 146 -3.04 -2.17 -19.21
C TYR A 146 -1.78 -1.58 -19.82
N THR A 147 -1.76 -0.27 -19.99
CA THR A 147 -0.55 0.49 -20.33
C THR A 147 0.23 0.79 -19.06
N LEU A 148 1.48 0.32 -19.00
CA LEU A 148 2.43 0.63 -17.93
C LEU A 148 3.46 1.64 -18.42
N ILE A 149 3.58 2.76 -17.71
CA ILE A 149 4.55 3.81 -17.96
C ILE A 149 5.56 3.82 -16.82
N ARG A 150 6.85 3.73 -17.15
CA ARG A 150 7.94 3.88 -16.19
C ARG A 150 8.59 5.24 -16.39
N THR A 151 8.85 5.92 -15.27
CA THR A 151 9.49 7.23 -15.28
C THR A 151 10.34 7.43 -14.02
N THR A 152 11.39 8.21 -14.13
CA THR A 152 12.19 8.68 -12.98
C THR A 152 11.71 10.03 -12.44
N GLY A 153 10.48 10.45 -12.81
CA GLY A 153 9.87 11.72 -12.42
C GLY A 153 9.54 12.65 -13.58
N ALA A 154 9.95 12.31 -14.82
CA ALA A 154 9.56 13.06 -16.01
C ALA A 154 8.08 12.87 -16.37
N LEU A 155 7.38 13.92 -16.77
CA LEU A 155 5.97 13.86 -17.17
C LEU A 155 5.78 13.57 -18.67
N GLU A 156 6.80 13.79 -19.50
CA GLU A 156 6.74 13.62 -20.94
C GLU A 156 6.26 12.24 -21.40
N PRO A 157 6.72 11.11 -20.82
CA PRO A 157 6.24 9.78 -21.21
C PRO A 157 4.73 9.64 -20.97
N ILE A 158 4.23 10.24 -19.90
CA ILE A 158 2.81 10.20 -19.52
C ILE A 158 1.99 11.06 -20.47
N ILE A 159 2.44 12.29 -20.73
CA ILE A 159 1.78 13.22 -21.68
C ILE A 159 1.69 12.58 -23.07
N ASN A 160 2.77 11.99 -23.55
CA ASN A 160 2.82 11.35 -24.87
C ASN A 160 1.85 10.16 -24.93
N GLU A 161 1.76 9.36 -23.87
CA GLU A 161 0.83 8.25 -23.83
C GLU A 161 -0.64 8.72 -23.79
N LEU A 162 -0.95 9.74 -22.99
CA LEU A 162 -2.31 10.30 -22.93
C LEU A 162 -2.72 10.92 -24.26
N LYS A 163 -1.81 11.58 -24.99
CA LYS A 163 -2.05 12.07 -26.35
C LYS A 163 -2.28 10.91 -27.32
N ARG A 164 -1.49 9.84 -27.25
CA ARG A 164 -1.67 8.64 -28.09
C ARG A 164 -3.06 8.01 -27.91
N GLN A 165 -3.62 8.09 -26.72
CA GLN A 165 -4.97 7.60 -26.40
C GLN A 165 -6.07 8.63 -26.69
N ASN A 166 -5.77 9.80 -27.27
CA ASN A 166 -6.69 10.92 -27.48
C ASN A 166 -7.39 11.40 -26.19
N ILE A 167 -6.67 11.41 -25.08
CA ILE A 167 -7.15 11.85 -23.78
C ILE A 167 -6.76 13.32 -23.52
N LEU A 168 -5.59 13.75 -24.06
CA LEU A 168 -5.10 15.13 -24.09
C LEU A 168 -5.10 15.69 -25.50
#